data_edfa7b87a385ff2f1022f801a65af611
#
_entry.id   edfa7b87a385ff2f1022f801a65af611
#
_cell.length_a   1.000
_cell.length_b   1.000
_cell.length_c   1.000
_cell.angle_alpha   90.00
_cell.angle_beta   90.00
_cell.angle_gamma   90.00
#
_symmetry.space_group_name_H-M   'P 1'
#
loop_
_entity.id
_entity.type
_entity.pdbx_description
1 polymer ?
#
loop_
_entity_poly.entity_id
_entity_poly.type
_entity_poly.pdbx_seq_one_letter_code
_entity_poly.pdbx_strand_id
1 'polypeptide(L)'
;MEDLSDLFKSRPWLIMLTLTTLIFITLAMKGGSYVYYFKNYVDKERLTNFISPILDILSGIGINFFGADPLSAGFGLFNAGGIIFMIFGIGLSKGLADKYGKRDIFNLFLFASTLFILVFYFFAANSVELMFAAQIGHGFFYGITIPILWAMIADVADYSEWKNNRRATAIIFSAMMVGLKGGLTIGSFLLTSILGAYGYVTKEGA
;
A
#
# COMPACT_ATOMS: atom_id res chain seq x y z
N MET A 1 4.24 33.18 6.54
CA MET A 1 2.78 32.94 6.45
C MET A 1 2.25 33.03 5.00
N GLU A 2 2.84 33.86 4.15
CA GLU A 2 2.46 33.99 2.73
C GLU A 2 2.60 32.67 1.95
N ASP A 3 3.66 31.91 2.17
CA ASP A 3 3.88 30.63 1.48
C ASP A 3 2.79 29.59 1.74
N LEU A 4 2.28 29.52 2.97
CA LEU A 4 1.15 28.64 3.30
C LEU A 4 -0.14 29.10 2.61
N SER A 5 -0.39 30.42 2.57
CA SER A 5 -1.57 30.96 1.87
C SER A 5 -1.53 30.65 0.37
N ASP A 6 -0.35 30.76 -0.24
CA ASP A 6 -0.16 30.45 -1.67
C ASP A 6 -0.36 28.97 -1.97
N LEU A 7 0.06 28.08 -1.06
CA LEU A 7 -0.17 26.63 -1.20
C LEU A 7 -1.67 26.28 -1.16
N PHE A 8 -2.42 26.81 -0.22
CA PHE A 8 -3.87 26.58 -0.14
C PHE A 8 -4.64 27.12 -1.35
N LYS A 9 -4.07 28.05 -2.11
CA LYS A 9 -4.62 28.53 -3.40
C LYS A 9 -4.15 27.72 -4.60
N SER A 10 -3.14 26.85 -4.42
CA SER A 10 -2.58 26.04 -5.48
C SER A 10 -3.38 24.75 -5.70
N ARG A 11 -4.19 24.71 -6.78
CA ARG A 11 -4.95 23.50 -7.15
C ARG A 11 -4.08 22.24 -7.32
N PRO A 12 -2.92 22.27 -8.01
CA PRO A 12 -2.08 21.09 -8.13
C PRO A 12 -1.62 20.56 -6.76
N TRP A 13 -1.26 21.43 -5.85
CA TRP A 13 -0.85 21.04 -4.49
C TRP A 13 -1.99 20.40 -3.70
N LEU A 14 -3.20 20.99 -3.72
CA LEU A 14 -4.37 20.43 -3.04
C LEU A 14 -4.75 19.05 -3.57
N ILE A 15 -4.69 18.86 -4.90
CA ILE A 15 -4.94 17.57 -5.53
C ILE A 15 -3.93 16.53 -5.05
N MET A 16 -2.63 16.86 -5.04
CA MET A 16 -1.60 15.93 -4.59
C MET A 16 -1.68 15.63 -3.11
N LEU A 17 -2.01 16.60 -2.26
CA LEU A 17 -2.22 16.40 -0.83
C LEU A 17 -3.40 15.45 -0.56
N THR A 18 -4.53 15.70 -1.21
CA THR A 18 -5.72 14.85 -1.10
C THR A 18 -5.44 13.44 -1.60
N LEU A 19 -4.81 13.31 -2.76
CA LEU A 19 -4.44 12.03 -3.35
C LEU A 19 -3.51 11.24 -2.42
N THR A 20 -2.45 11.87 -1.91
CA THR A 20 -1.52 11.25 -0.96
C THR A 20 -2.25 10.79 0.29
N THR A 21 -3.09 11.64 0.87
CA THR A 21 -3.87 11.28 2.08
C THR A 21 -4.77 10.07 1.82
N LEU A 22 -5.50 10.04 0.71
CA LEU A 22 -6.39 8.94 0.34
C LEU A 22 -5.63 7.62 0.10
N ILE A 23 -4.48 7.68 -0.57
CA ILE A 23 -3.62 6.50 -0.78
C ILE A 23 -3.18 5.91 0.56
N PHE A 24 -2.76 6.74 1.51
CA PHE A 24 -2.30 6.25 2.80
C PHE A 24 -3.44 5.82 3.73
N ILE A 25 -4.65 6.38 3.58
CA ILE A 25 -5.87 5.83 4.21
C ILE A 25 -6.11 4.40 3.71
N THR A 26 -6.13 4.20 2.39
CA THR A 26 -6.38 2.87 1.80
C THR A 26 -5.27 1.88 2.14
N LEU A 27 -4.02 2.33 2.21
CA LEU A 27 -2.89 1.49 2.59
C LEU A 27 -3.01 0.98 4.03
N ALA A 28 -3.37 1.85 4.98
CA ALA A 28 -3.56 1.47 6.37
C ALA A 28 -4.76 0.52 6.55
N MET A 29 -5.89 0.82 5.90
CA MET A 29 -7.08 -0.03 5.93
C MET A 29 -6.78 -1.41 5.35
N LYS A 30 -6.11 -1.48 4.19
CA LYS A 30 -5.72 -2.73 3.55
C LYS A 30 -4.81 -3.57 4.45
N GLY A 31 -3.73 -2.96 4.95
CA GLY A 31 -2.74 -3.67 5.77
C GLY A 31 -3.36 -4.26 7.05
N GLY A 32 -4.17 -3.47 7.74
CA GLY A 32 -4.90 -3.94 8.91
C GLY A 32 -5.96 -5.00 8.58
N SER A 33 -6.72 -4.82 7.50
CA SER A 33 -7.75 -5.80 7.08
C SER A 33 -7.15 -7.17 6.78
N TYR A 34 -5.97 -7.25 6.21
CA TYR A 34 -5.31 -8.54 5.91
C TYR A 34 -4.98 -9.35 7.16
N VAL A 35 -4.64 -8.70 8.28
CA VAL A 35 -4.41 -9.40 9.56
C VAL A 35 -5.69 -10.12 10.00
N TYR A 36 -6.82 -9.42 9.97
CA TYR A 36 -8.12 -10.01 10.35
C TYR A 36 -8.60 -11.05 9.34
N TYR A 37 -8.33 -10.85 8.06
CA TYR A 37 -8.66 -11.79 6.99
C TYR A 37 -7.93 -13.11 7.17
N PHE A 38 -6.62 -13.09 7.40
CA PHE A 38 -5.84 -14.30 7.68
C PHE A 38 -6.28 -14.99 8.97
N LYS A 39 -6.54 -14.23 10.03
CA LYS A 39 -6.92 -14.79 11.33
C LYS A 39 -8.29 -15.50 11.30
N ASN A 40 -9.27 -14.97 10.55
CA ASN A 40 -10.66 -15.36 10.66
C ASN A 40 -11.26 -16.02 9.42
N TYR A 41 -10.68 -15.81 8.24
CA TYR A 41 -11.29 -16.25 6.99
C TYR A 41 -10.46 -17.31 6.25
N VAL A 42 -9.13 -17.17 6.20
CA VAL A 42 -8.27 -18.09 5.45
C VAL A 42 -8.31 -19.50 6.06
N ASP A 43 -8.46 -20.51 5.22
CA ASP A 43 -8.38 -21.91 5.61
C ASP A 43 -6.96 -22.26 6.06
N LYS A 44 -6.81 -22.61 7.35
CA LYS A 44 -5.50 -22.83 7.97
C LYS A 44 -4.82 -24.09 7.48
N GLU A 45 -5.57 -25.14 7.19
CA GLU A 45 -5.01 -26.40 6.69
C GLU A 45 -4.49 -26.20 5.27
N ARG A 46 -5.29 -25.56 4.41
CA ARG A 46 -4.87 -25.23 3.05
C ARG A 46 -3.67 -24.30 3.03
N LEU A 47 -3.67 -23.28 3.90
CA LEU A 47 -2.53 -22.38 4.04
C LEU A 47 -1.27 -23.13 4.43
N THR A 48 -1.33 -23.99 5.46
CA THR A 48 -0.20 -24.78 5.92
C THR A 48 0.36 -25.66 4.81
N ASN A 49 -0.50 -26.37 4.08
CA ASN A 49 -0.10 -27.23 2.96
C ASN A 49 0.56 -26.45 1.82
N PHE A 50 0.06 -25.22 1.55
CA PHE A 50 0.64 -24.36 0.52
C PHE A 50 2.01 -23.80 0.90
N ILE A 51 2.20 -23.37 2.15
CA ILE A 51 3.45 -22.71 2.57
C ILE A 51 4.55 -23.68 3.00
N SER A 52 4.21 -24.92 3.44
CA SER A 52 5.20 -25.89 3.94
C SER A 52 6.38 -26.10 2.98
N PRO A 53 6.18 -26.37 1.67
CA PRO A 53 7.30 -26.57 0.76
C PRO A 53 8.19 -25.32 0.62
N ILE A 54 7.57 -24.14 0.72
CA ILE A 54 8.30 -22.86 0.65
C ILE A 54 9.15 -22.68 1.90
N LEU A 55 8.59 -22.98 3.07
CA LEU A 55 9.31 -22.89 4.35
C LEU A 55 10.48 -23.90 4.41
N ASP A 56 10.29 -25.11 3.89
CA ASP A 56 11.34 -26.13 3.83
C ASP A 56 12.52 -25.67 2.95
N ILE A 57 12.25 -25.08 1.79
CA ILE A 57 13.28 -24.50 0.93
C ILE A 57 13.99 -23.35 1.64
N LEU A 58 13.25 -22.43 2.27
CA LEU A 58 13.83 -21.29 2.97
C LEU A 58 14.69 -21.71 4.16
N SER A 59 14.23 -22.69 4.93
CA SER A 59 15.01 -23.25 6.04
C SER A 59 16.31 -23.94 5.56
N GLY A 60 16.25 -24.61 4.42
CA GLY A 60 17.40 -25.26 3.80
C GLY A 60 18.51 -24.28 3.38
N ILE A 61 18.16 -23.00 3.11
CA ILE A 61 19.12 -21.93 2.82
C ILE A 61 19.39 -21.01 4.04
N GLY A 62 18.96 -21.44 5.23
CA GLY A 62 19.24 -20.73 6.50
C GLY A 62 18.28 -19.57 6.81
N ILE A 63 17.17 -19.43 6.09
CA ILE A 63 16.14 -18.40 6.34
C ILE A 63 15.06 -18.98 7.25
N ASN A 64 15.09 -18.64 8.54
CA ASN A 64 14.17 -19.13 9.58
C ASN A 64 13.38 -17.96 10.24
N PHE A 65 13.09 -16.90 9.51
CA PHE A 65 12.40 -15.72 10.06
C PHE A 65 10.88 -15.91 10.28
N PHE A 66 10.30 -16.90 9.64
CA PHE A 66 8.87 -17.18 9.74
C PHE A 66 8.67 -18.09 10.94
N GLY A 67 7.99 -17.60 11.97
CA GLY A 67 7.76 -18.33 13.22
C GLY A 67 7.11 -19.70 13.04
N ALA A 68 7.07 -20.48 14.10
CA ALA A 68 6.53 -21.87 14.11
C ALA A 68 5.02 -21.94 13.89
N ASP A 69 4.28 -20.83 14.10
CA ASP A 69 2.83 -20.77 13.85
C ASP A 69 2.55 -20.60 12.34
N PRO A 70 1.82 -21.57 11.71
CA PRO A 70 1.55 -21.53 10.28
C PRO A 70 0.82 -20.27 9.81
N LEU A 71 -0.04 -19.69 10.66
CA LEU A 71 -0.79 -18.49 10.32
C LEU A 71 0.14 -17.27 10.22
N SER A 72 1.02 -17.11 11.20
CA SER A 72 2.01 -16.04 11.23
C SER A 72 3.03 -16.19 10.11
N ALA A 73 3.50 -17.41 9.85
CA ALA A 73 4.42 -17.73 8.74
C ALA A 73 3.76 -17.44 7.39
N GLY A 74 2.50 -17.87 7.19
CA GLY A 74 1.75 -17.64 5.98
C GLY A 74 1.52 -16.14 5.73
N PHE A 75 1.13 -15.38 6.75
CA PHE A 75 0.98 -13.94 6.65
C PHE A 75 2.31 -13.22 6.36
N GLY A 76 3.39 -13.69 6.97
CA GLY A 76 4.75 -13.20 6.69
C GLY A 76 5.17 -13.42 5.24
N LEU A 77 5.00 -14.64 4.70
CA LEU A 77 5.27 -14.98 3.30
C LEU A 77 4.39 -14.20 2.33
N PHE A 78 3.11 -14.03 2.65
CA PHE A 78 2.17 -13.24 1.86
C PHE A 78 2.64 -11.79 1.70
N ASN A 79 3.08 -11.16 2.79
CA ASN A 79 3.61 -9.80 2.73
C ASN A 79 4.97 -9.75 2.04
N ALA A 80 5.86 -10.69 2.34
CA ALA A 80 7.18 -10.77 1.71
C ALA A 80 7.07 -10.90 0.19
N GLY A 81 6.19 -11.77 -0.31
CA GLY A 81 5.92 -11.90 -1.73
C GLY A 81 5.48 -10.57 -2.37
N GLY A 82 4.52 -9.87 -1.75
CA GLY A 82 4.10 -8.56 -2.20
C GLY A 82 5.23 -7.53 -2.24
N ILE A 83 6.09 -7.49 -1.20
CA ILE A 83 7.22 -6.56 -1.10
C ILE A 83 8.28 -6.85 -2.16
N ILE A 84 8.63 -8.12 -2.38
CA ILE A 84 9.63 -8.51 -3.39
C ILE A 84 9.19 -8.01 -4.78
N PHE A 85 7.94 -8.28 -5.16
CA PHE A 85 7.44 -7.83 -6.46
C PHE A 85 7.20 -6.33 -6.53
N MET A 86 6.93 -5.67 -5.40
CA MET A 86 6.91 -4.20 -5.31
C MET A 86 8.28 -3.60 -5.67
N ILE A 87 9.38 -4.20 -5.21
CA ILE A 87 10.75 -3.75 -5.56
C ILE A 87 10.99 -3.85 -7.07
N PHE A 88 10.55 -4.94 -7.72
CA PHE A 88 10.62 -5.03 -9.18
C PHE A 88 9.78 -3.93 -9.88
N GLY A 89 8.58 -3.65 -9.37
CA GLY A 89 7.75 -2.55 -9.86
C GLY A 89 8.44 -1.19 -9.75
N ILE A 90 9.07 -0.91 -8.60
CA ILE A 90 9.85 0.31 -8.39
C ILE A 90 10.95 0.46 -9.45
N GLY A 91 11.66 -0.62 -9.77
CA GLY A 91 12.73 -0.61 -10.78
C GLY A 91 12.24 -0.23 -12.19
N LEU A 92 10.99 -0.56 -12.54
CA LEU A 92 10.42 -0.26 -13.84
C LEU A 92 9.77 1.13 -13.93
N SER A 93 9.50 1.77 -12.80
CA SER A 93 8.70 3.01 -12.71
C SER A 93 9.27 4.15 -13.56
N LYS A 94 10.58 4.38 -13.52
CA LYS A 94 11.25 5.46 -14.27
C LYS A 94 11.10 5.27 -15.77
N GLY A 95 11.45 4.10 -16.30
CA GLY A 95 11.38 3.85 -17.75
C GLY A 95 9.97 3.97 -18.30
N LEU A 96 8.96 3.54 -17.54
CA LEU A 96 7.54 3.68 -17.92
C LEU A 96 7.10 5.14 -17.88
N ALA A 97 7.46 5.89 -16.82
CA ALA A 97 7.09 7.28 -16.67
C ALA A 97 7.75 8.19 -17.73
N ASP A 98 9.00 7.92 -18.09
CA ASP A 98 9.73 8.67 -19.13
C ASP A 98 9.11 8.43 -20.52
N LYS A 99 8.62 7.22 -20.79
CA LYS A 99 8.05 6.85 -22.09
C LYS A 99 6.58 7.27 -22.29
N TYR A 100 5.77 7.15 -21.26
CA TYR A 100 4.31 7.31 -21.38
C TYR A 100 3.76 8.47 -20.54
N GLY A 101 4.61 9.16 -19.77
CA GLY A 101 4.21 10.23 -18.87
C GLY A 101 3.82 9.78 -17.46
N LYS A 102 4.23 10.57 -16.46
CA LYS A 102 4.03 10.26 -15.03
C LYS A 102 2.56 10.06 -14.67
N ARG A 103 1.69 10.97 -15.11
CA ARG A 103 0.27 10.99 -14.76
C ARG A 103 -0.46 9.73 -15.26
N ASP A 104 -0.26 9.37 -16.51
CA ASP A 104 -1.01 8.29 -17.14
C ASP A 104 -0.56 6.93 -16.60
N ILE A 105 0.74 6.75 -16.42
CA ILE A 105 1.30 5.55 -15.78
C ILE A 105 0.84 5.43 -14.34
N PHE A 106 0.88 6.51 -13.58
CA PHE A 106 0.41 6.51 -12.20
C PHE A 106 -1.06 6.07 -12.10
N ASN A 107 -1.94 6.68 -12.89
CA ASN A 107 -3.37 6.36 -12.88
C ASN A 107 -3.63 4.91 -13.32
N LEU A 108 -2.98 4.46 -14.39
CA LEU A 108 -3.14 3.09 -14.91
C LEU A 108 -2.74 2.04 -13.86
N PHE A 109 -1.55 2.20 -13.26
CA PHE A 109 -1.03 1.21 -12.34
C PHE A 109 -1.65 1.30 -10.94
N LEU A 110 -2.08 2.49 -10.51
CA LEU A 110 -2.88 2.62 -9.30
C LEU A 110 -4.24 1.93 -9.47
N PHE A 111 -4.90 2.11 -10.60
CA PHE A 111 -6.15 1.41 -10.93
C PHE A 111 -5.94 -0.11 -10.97
N ALA A 112 -4.91 -0.58 -11.69
CA ALA A 112 -4.58 -2.00 -11.75
C ALA A 112 -4.32 -2.59 -10.37
N SER A 113 -3.53 -1.91 -9.52
CA SER A 113 -3.27 -2.38 -8.16
C SER A 113 -4.53 -2.44 -7.31
N THR A 114 -5.47 -1.51 -7.49
CA THR A 114 -6.76 -1.50 -6.79
C THR A 114 -7.63 -2.68 -7.20
N LEU A 115 -7.63 -3.08 -8.47
CA LEU A 115 -8.37 -4.26 -8.93
C LEU A 115 -7.90 -5.53 -8.20
N PHE A 116 -6.60 -5.69 -7.97
CA PHE A 116 -6.07 -6.83 -7.20
C PHE A 116 -6.53 -6.84 -5.75
N ILE A 117 -6.83 -5.69 -5.13
CA ILE A 117 -7.46 -5.63 -3.80
C ILE A 117 -8.92 -6.05 -3.88
N LEU A 118 -9.67 -5.56 -4.88
CA LEU A 118 -11.09 -5.86 -5.03
C LEU A 118 -11.37 -7.35 -5.30
N VAL A 119 -10.46 -8.02 -6.00
CA VAL A 119 -10.58 -9.46 -6.30
C VAL A 119 -10.61 -10.32 -5.03
N PHE A 120 -10.04 -9.86 -3.90
CA PHE A 120 -10.13 -10.58 -2.63
C PHE A 120 -11.57 -10.82 -2.15
N TYR A 121 -12.51 -9.98 -2.56
CA TYR A 121 -13.92 -10.16 -2.23
C TYR A 121 -14.52 -11.46 -2.83
N PHE A 122 -13.97 -11.93 -3.93
CA PHE A 122 -14.47 -13.10 -4.65
C PHE A 122 -13.75 -14.40 -4.28
N PHE A 123 -12.71 -14.35 -3.48
CA PHE A 123 -11.95 -15.53 -3.12
C PHE A 123 -12.66 -16.35 -2.03
N ALA A 124 -12.74 -17.66 -2.23
CA ALA A 124 -13.13 -18.59 -1.19
C ALA A 124 -11.99 -18.76 -0.16
N ALA A 125 -12.32 -19.16 1.05
CA ALA A 125 -11.37 -19.32 2.16
C ALA A 125 -10.20 -20.26 1.84
N ASN A 126 -10.43 -21.25 0.98
CA ASN A 126 -9.44 -22.25 0.53
C ASN A 126 -8.61 -21.82 -0.71
N SER A 127 -8.89 -20.63 -1.29
CA SER A 127 -8.21 -20.15 -2.50
C SER A 127 -6.87 -19.45 -2.18
N VAL A 128 -6.05 -20.07 -1.33
CA VAL A 128 -4.81 -19.47 -0.81
C VAL A 128 -3.85 -19.06 -1.94
N GLU A 129 -3.69 -19.90 -2.95
CA GLU A 129 -2.82 -19.64 -4.10
C GLU A 129 -3.21 -18.36 -4.84
N LEU A 130 -4.53 -18.15 -5.04
CA LEU A 130 -5.06 -16.96 -5.70
C LEU A 130 -4.86 -15.70 -4.84
N MET A 131 -5.00 -15.83 -3.51
CA MET A 131 -4.73 -14.74 -2.58
C MET A 131 -3.27 -14.27 -2.66
N PHE A 132 -2.32 -15.22 -2.68
CA PHE A 132 -0.90 -14.93 -2.83
C PHE A 132 -0.60 -14.30 -4.20
N ALA A 133 -1.15 -14.86 -5.29
CA ALA A 133 -1.00 -14.31 -6.62
C ALA A 133 -1.54 -12.88 -6.72
N ALA A 134 -2.71 -12.61 -6.13
CA ALA A 134 -3.30 -11.28 -6.10
C ALA A 134 -2.45 -10.28 -5.29
N GLN A 135 -1.87 -10.69 -4.17
CA GLN A 135 -0.97 -9.85 -3.38
C GLN A 135 0.33 -9.51 -4.14
N ILE A 136 0.89 -10.50 -4.83
CA ILE A 136 2.06 -10.31 -5.70
C ILE A 136 1.74 -9.31 -6.80
N GLY A 137 0.62 -9.51 -7.52
CA GLY A 137 0.16 -8.59 -8.57
C GLY A 137 -0.08 -7.18 -8.04
N HIS A 138 -0.79 -7.06 -6.89
CA HIS A 138 -0.96 -5.79 -6.23
C HIS A 138 0.38 -5.13 -5.89
N GLY A 139 1.31 -5.87 -5.27
CA GLY A 139 2.63 -5.36 -4.90
C GLY A 139 3.39 -4.82 -6.10
N PHE A 140 3.44 -5.58 -7.19
CA PHE A 140 4.12 -5.19 -8.42
C PHE A 140 3.56 -3.87 -9.00
N PHE A 141 2.25 -3.80 -9.22
CA PHE A 141 1.63 -2.62 -9.81
C PHE A 141 1.68 -1.41 -8.89
N TYR A 142 1.46 -1.61 -7.59
CA TYR A 142 1.59 -0.55 -6.59
C TYR A 142 3.03 -0.02 -6.50
N GLY A 143 4.04 -0.90 -6.62
CA GLY A 143 5.45 -0.55 -6.63
C GLY A 143 5.81 0.46 -7.72
N ILE A 144 5.21 0.36 -8.90
CA ILE A 144 5.41 1.30 -9.99
C ILE A 144 4.92 2.71 -9.60
N THR A 145 3.85 2.82 -8.81
CA THR A 145 3.24 4.11 -8.47
C THR A 145 4.02 4.90 -7.42
N ILE A 146 4.78 4.24 -6.53
CA ILE A 146 5.44 4.89 -5.40
C ILE A 146 6.45 5.97 -5.83
N PRO A 147 7.46 5.68 -6.67
CA PRO A 147 8.42 6.70 -7.10
C PRO A 147 7.76 7.80 -7.93
N ILE A 148 6.73 7.44 -8.72
CA ILE A 148 6.01 8.39 -9.56
C ILE A 148 5.22 9.39 -8.71
N LEU A 149 4.60 8.94 -7.60
CA LEU A 149 3.92 9.83 -6.65
C LEU A 149 4.88 10.91 -6.13
N TRP A 150 6.06 10.51 -5.66
CA TRP A 150 7.04 11.45 -5.13
C TRP A 150 7.61 12.36 -6.22
N ALA A 151 7.78 11.86 -7.44
CA ALA A 151 8.20 12.66 -8.59
C ALA A 151 7.14 13.72 -8.97
N MET A 152 5.85 13.37 -8.92
CA MET A 152 4.76 14.35 -9.17
C MET A 152 4.67 15.40 -8.07
N ILE A 153 4.96 15.06 -6.81
CA ILE A 153 5.04 16.04 -5.71
C ILE A 153 6.20 17.04 -5.96
N ALA A 154 7.34 16.54 -6.44
CA ALA A 154 8.46 17.40 -6.83
C ALA A 154 8.08 18.35 -8.01
N ASP A 155 7.37 17.84 -9.01
CA ASP A 155 6.87 18.68 -10.13
C ASP A 155 5.93 19.79 -9.64
N VAL A 156 5.11 19.52 -8.61
CA VAL A 156 4.26 20.54 -7.98
C VAL A 156 5.09 21.59 -7.24
N ALA A 157 6.20 21.19 -6.63
CA ALA A 157 7.11 22.13 -5.98
C ALA A 157 7.80 23.06 -7.01
N ASP A 158 8.26 22.50 -8.11
CA ASP A 158 8.85 23.26 -9.21
C ASP A 158 7.83 24.20 -9.86
N TYR A 159 6.60 23.75 -10.08
CA TYR A 159 5.50 24.59 -10.56
C TYR A 159 5.18 25.75 -9.60
N SER A 160 5.20 25.51 -8.30
CA SER A 160 4.96 26.54 -7.29
C SER A 160 6.08 27.58 -7.29
N GLU A 161 7.34 27.17 -7.45
CA GLU A 161 8.49 28.06 -7.57
C GLU A 161 8.39 28.93 -8.82
N TRP A 162 8.08 28.33 -9.96
CA TRP A 162 7.89 29.08 -11.22
C TRP A 162 6.76 30.11 -11.13
N LYS A 163 5.64 29.75 -10.51
CA LYS A 163 4.46 30.61 -10.44
C LYS A 163 4.62 31.78 -9.47
N ASN A 164 5.26 31.54 -8.33
CA ASN A 164 5.31 32.49 -7.21
C ASN A 164 6.69 33.17 -7.06
N ASN A 165 7.67 32.82 -7.93
CA ASN A 165 9.07 33.27 -7.84
C ASN A 165 9.69 33.07 -6.45
N ARG A 166 9.23 32.03 -5.71
CA ARG A 166 9.69 31.68 -4.37
C ARG A 166 9.80 30.17 -4.21
N ARG A 167 10.90 29.72 -3.64
CA ARG A 167 11.17 28.31 -3.43
C ARG A 167 10.54 27.81 -2.12
N ALA A 168 9.37 27.14 -2.21
CA ALA A 168 8.62 26.61 -1.09
C ALA A 168 8.71 25.07 -0.97
N THR A 169 9.73 24.44 -1.56
CA THR A 169 9.88 22.98 -1.67
C THR A 169 9.76 22.28 -0.31
N ALA A 170 10.46 22.79 0.72
CA ALA A 170 10.44 22.21 2.07
C ALA A 170 9.02 22.18 2.68
N ILE A 171 8.25 23.25 2.52
CA ILE A 171 6.89 23.35 3.05
C ILE A 171 5.95 22.39 2.31
N ILE A 172 6.10 22.28 0.98
CA ILE A 172 5.32 21.35 0.16
C ILE A 172 5.52 19.91 0.61
N PHE A 173 6.77 19.46 0.72
CA PHE A 173 7.07 18.11 1.17
C PHE A 173 6.65 17.86 2.62
N SER A 174 6.85 18.84 3.52
CA SER A 174 6.40 18.72 4.91
C SER A 174 4.89 18.53 5.01
N ALA A 175 4.10 19.27 4.23
CA ALA A 175 2.66 19.12 4.18
C ALA A 175 2.22 17.76 3.62
N MET A 176 2.93 17.23 2.60
CA MET A 176 2.69 15.87 2.10
C MET A 176 2.98 14.81 3.17
N MET A 177 4.02 14.99 4.00
CA MET A 177 4.29 14.12 5.13
C MET A 177 3.19 14.17 6.20
N VAL A 178 2.56 15.32 6.42
CA VAL A 178 1.37 15.45 7.28
C VAL A 178 0.19 14.68 6.66
N GLY A 179 -0.04 14.83 5.36
CA GLY A 179 -1.06 14.07 4.64
C GLY A 179 -0.84 12.56 4.72
N LEU A 180 0.40 12.10 4.56
CA LEU A 180 0.79 10.70 4.71
C LEU A 180 0.46 10.16 6.11
N LYS A 181 0.99 10.82 7.15
CA LYS A 181 0.78 10.40 8.55
C LYS A 181 -0.68 10.49 8.95
N GLY A 182 -1.36 11.57 8.57
CA GLY A 182 -2.80 11.76 8.77
C GLY A 182 -3.61 10.66 8.09
N GLY A 183 -3.25 10.32 6.84
CA GLY A 183 -3.88 9.23 6.10
C GLY A 183 -3.75 7.88 6.81
N LEU A 184 -2.55 7.52 7.27
CA LEU A 184 -2.34 6.29 8.05
C LEU A 184 -3.18 6.25 9.32
N THR A 185 -3.23 7.35 10.06
CA THR A 185 -4.02 7.47 11.31
C THR A 185 -5.51 7.34 11.04
N ILE A 186 -6.03 8.09 10.06
CA ILE A 186 -7.44 8.05 9.68
C ILE A 186 -7.81 6.65 9.18
N GLY A 187 -6.97 6.03 8.34
CA GLY A 187 -7.23 4.69 7.82
C GLY A 187 -7.29 3.62 8.90
N SER A 188 -6.38 3.67 9.87
CA SER A 188 -6.40 2.75 11.02
C SER A 188 -7.64 2.97 11.91
N PHE A 189 -8.01 4.22 12.14
CA PHE A 189 -9.22 4.58 12.89
C PHE A 189 -10.49 4.10 12.17
N LEU A 190 -10.60 4.31 10.87
CA LEU A 190 -11.74 3.87 10.06
C LEU A 190 -11.87 2.34 10.09
N LEU A 191 -10.77 1.61 9.95
CA LEU A 191 -10.78 0.15 10.00
C LEU A 191 -11.34 -0.34 11.34
N THR A 192 -10.80 0.14 12.46
CA THR A 192 -11.24 -0.28 13.79
C THR A 192 -12.68 0.13 14.08
N SER A 193 -13.10 1.31 13.62
CA SER A 193 -14.48 1.78 13.75
C SER A 193 -15.47 0.92 12.96
N ILE A 194 -15.12 0.54 11.73
CA ILE A 194 -15.94 -0.35 10.90
C ILE A 194 -16.05 -1.72 11.56
N LEU A 195 -14.92 -2.32 11.96
CA LEU A 195 -14.94 -3.61 12.65
C LEU A 195 -15.81 -3.59 13.93
N GLY A 196 -15.69 -2.52 14.74
CA GLY A 196 -16.51 -2.34 15.93
C GLY A 196 -18.00 -2.19 15.61
N ALA A 197 -18.37 -1.44 14.55
CA ALA A 197 -19.75 -1.28 14.12
C ALA A 197 -20.40 -2.59 13.65
N TYR A 198 -19.59 -3.51 13.09
CA TYR A 198 -20.04 -4.86 12.72
C TYR A 198 -19.92 -5.88 13.86
N GLY A 199 -19.67 -5.44 15.10
CA GLY A 199 -19.63 -6.30 16.27
C GLY A 199 -18.40 -7.21 16.35
N TYR A 200 -17.32 -6.88 15.66
CA TYR A 200 -16.07 -7.62 15.79
C TYR A 200 -15.47 -7.37 17.18
N VAL A 201 -15.55 -8.38 18.03
CA VAL A 201 -14.94 -8.36 19.37
C VAL A 201 -13.65 -9.18 19.30
N THR A 202 -12.52 -8.57 19.60
CA THR A 202 -11.28 -9.30 19.86
C THR A 202 -11.50 -10.19 21.06
N LYS A 203 -11.57 -11.51 20.86
CA LYS A 203 -11.54 -12.47 21.97
C LYS A 203 -10.13 -12.51 22.56
N GLU A 204 -9.76 -11.48 23.28
CA GLU A 204 -8.64 -11.49 24.22
C GLU A 204 -9.27 -11.48 25.61
N GLY A 205 -9.35 -12.66 26.20
CA GLY A 205 -9.78 -12.83 27.59
C GLY A 205 -11.05 -13.66 27.79
N ALA A 206 -11.08 -14.87 27.25
CA ALA A 206 -11.93 -15.95 27.78
C ALA A 206 -11.05 -17.18 28.03
#